data_b38b4126a54a79f9c2ffe40d360394ce
#
_entry.id   b38b4126a54a79f9c2ffe40d360394ce
#
_cell.length_a   1.000
_cell.length_b   1.000
_cell.length_c   1.000
_cell.angle_alpha   90.00
_cell.angle_beta   90.00
_cell.angle_gamma   90.00
#
_symmetry.space_group_name_H-M   'P 1'
#
loop_
_entity.id
_entity.type
_entity.pdbx_description
1 polymer ?
#
loop_
_entity_poly.entity_id
_entity_poly.type
_entity_poly.pdbx_seq_one_letter_code
_entity_poly.pdbx_strand_id
1 'polypeptide(L)'
;MKKIKNFIVKEAVDLGSFFYKNTKYKTNENPVKVNLGCGLQCLPGWINIDGSLTALFGSKKFSFINKLLYKLAGSSEYYSFETYNKVIQKDGLKFYNLIKGVPVKSDSADVIYCSHFLEHLNRNDGRFFLEECFRALKKGGLLRIAVPDLDFAFAMYERGEVEAMLGLFFYTSDDYSFTAHKHNYNFTYLKSILENLGFISVVKLSYQHGECPGIDYLDVYPDHSMYVECKK
;
A
#
# COMPACT_ATOMS: atom_id res chain seq x y z
N MET A 1 -18.47 7.76 19.24
CA MET A 1 -18.02 8.64 18.16
C MET A 1 -17.10 7.92 17.16
N LYS A 2 -16.07 7.18 17.59
CA LYS A 2 -15.11 6.48 16.70
C LYS A 2 -15.78 5.44 15.79
N LYS A 3 -16.70 4.61 16.31
CA LYS A 3 -17.46 3.61 15.52
C LYS A 3 -18.31 4.25 14.40
N ILE A 4 -18.97 5.39 14.68
CA ILE A 4 -19.77 6.12 13.68
C ILE A 4 -18.86 6.69 12.60
N LYS A 5 -17.70 7.25 12.97
CA LYS A 5 -16.71 7.75 12.01
C LYS A 5 -16.25 6.62 11.08
N ASN A 6 -15.87 5.46 11.63
CA ASN A 6 -15.41 4.30 10.84
C ASN A 6 -16.50 3.78 9.90
N PHE A 7 -17.76 3.76 10.35
CA PHE A 7 -18.90 3.41 9.50
C PHE A 7 -19.04 4.37 8.32
N ILE A 8 -19.06 5.69 8.59
CA ILE A 8 -19.16 6.71 7.52
C ILE A 8 -18.01 6.61 6.52
N VAL A 9 -16.79 6.40 7.01
CA VAL A 9 -15.61 6.22 6.16
C VAL A 9 -15.78 5.00 5.25
N LYS A 10 -16.22 3.88 5.83
CA LYS A 10 -16.45 2.64 5.08
C LYS A 10 -17.49 2.85 3.98
N GLU A 11 -18.66 3.40 4.31
CA GLU A 11 -19.73 3.66 3.31
C GLU A 11 -19.26 4.60 2.19
N ALA A 12 -18.49 5.64 2.52
CA ALA A 12 -17.94 6.56 1.52
C ALA A 12 -16.94 5.86 0.59
N VAL A 13 -16.07 5.00 1.13
CA VAL A 13 -15.12 4.21 0.33
C VAL A 13 -15.83 3.17 -0.53
N ASP A 14 -16.86 2.50 -0.01
CA ASP A 14 -17.67 1.53 -0.75
C ASP A 14 -18.42 2.19 -1.90
N LEU A 15 -19.02 3.36 -1.67
CA LEU A 15 -19.66 4.16 -2.71
C LEU A 15 -18.65 4.63 -3.77
N GLY A 16 -17.50 5.15 -3.34
CA GLY A 16 -16.40 5.49 -4.24
C GLY A 16 -15.98 4.29 -5.08
N SER A 17 -15.83 3.12 -4.46
CA SER A 17 -15.46 1.87 -5.13
C SER A 17 -16.45 1.48 -6.23
N PHE A 18 -17.74 1.74 -6.03
CA PHE A 18 -18.76 1.50 -7.05
C PHE A 18 -18.57 2.41 -8.28
N PHE A 19 -18.32 3.70 -8.07
CA PHE A 19 -18.12 4.65 -9.19
C PHE A 19 -16.79 4.42 -9.92
N TYR A 20 -15.75 4.01 -9.22
CA TYR A 20 -14.40 3.83 -9.78
C TYR A 20 -14.10 2.39 -10.24
N LYS A 21 -15.03 1.42 -10.11
CA LYS A 21 -14.82 -0.01 -10.38
C LYS A 21 -14.23 -0.33 -11.76
N ASN A 22 -14.56 0.48 -12.78
CA ASN A 22 -14.09 0.28 -14.16
C ASN A 22 -12.95 1.21 -14.54
N THR A 23 -12.42 1.98 -13.59
CA THR A 23 -11.34 2.93 -13.86
C THR A 23 -10.05 2.17 -14.19
N LYS A 24 -9.36 2.63 -15.24
CA LYS A 24 -7.99 2.19 -15.58
C LYS A 24 -7.13 3.43 -15.74
N TYR A 25 -6.20 3.61 -14.82
CA TYR A 25 -5.25 4.72 -14.88
C TYR A 25 -4.18 4.48 -15.94
N LYS A 26 -3.75 5.55 -16.56
CA LYS A 26 -2.70 5.58 -17.59
C LYS A 26 -1.73 6.71 -17.28
N THR A 27 -0.53 6.59 -17.81
CA THR A 27 0.49 7.62 -17.83
C THR A 27 1.21 7.61 -19.18
N ASN A 28 1.81 8.72 -19.55
CA ASN A 28 2.74 8.82 -20.68
C ASN A 28 4.20 8.61 -20.23
N GLU A 29 4.43 8.42 -18.94
CA GLU A 29 5.75 8.12 -18.41
C GLU A 29 6.27 6.77 -18.92
N ASN A 30 7.56 6.70 -19.18
CA ASN A 30 8.26 5.47 -19.55
C ASN A 30 9.59 5.41 -18.77
N PRO A 31 9.82 4.42 -17.94
CA PRO A 31 8.95 3.25 -17.64
C PRO A 31 7.67 3.61 -16.88
N VAL A 32 6.62 2.78 -17.05
CA VAL A 32 5.36 2.89 -16.31
C VAL A 32 5.55 2.32 -14.91
N LYS A 33 5.47 3.19 -13.91
CA LYS A 33 5.66 2.86 -12.49
C LYS A 33 4.36 3.06 -11.71
N VAL A 34 3.99 2.09 -10.90
CA VAL A 34 2.73 2.09 -10.13
C VAL A 34 3.03 1.88 -8.65
N ASN A 35 2.51 2.77 -7.81
CA ASN A 35 2.65 2.71 -6.35
C ASN A 35 1.27 2.41 -5.75
N LEU A 36 1.11 1.25 -5.15
CA LEU A 36 -0.17 0.71 -4.67
C LEU A 36 -0.26 0.74 -3.14
N GLY A 37 -1.38 1.24 -2.62
CA GLY A 37 -1.56 1.44 -1.18
C GLY A 37 -0.62 2.53 -0.65
N CYS A 38 -0.40 3.56 -1.47
CA CYS A 38 0.68 4.52 -1.25
C CYS A 38 0.44 5.48 -0.06
N GLY A 39 -0.78 5.53 0.50
CA GLY A 39 -1.10 6.54 1.50
C GLY A 39 -0.75 7.95 1.00
N LEU A 40 0.17 8.60 1.70
CA LEU A 40 0.75 9.89 1.30
C LEU A 40 2.20 9.79 0.79
N GLN A 41 2.75 8.59 0.66
CA GLN A 41 4.08 8.34 0.07
C GLN A 41 3.99 8.33 -1.46
N CYS A 42 3.69 9.49 -2.01
CA CYS A 42 3.52 9.66 -3.45
C CYS A 42 4.81 10.15 -4.10
N LEU A 43 5.19 9.54 -5.21
CA LEU A 43 6.36 9.95 -6.00
C LEU A 43 5.92 10.54 -7.33
N PRO A 44 6.44 11.71 -7.75
CA PRO A 44 6.20 12.26 -9.08
C PRO A 44 6.63 11.27 -10.18
N GLY A 45 5.87 11.22 -11.28
CA GLY A 45 6.12 10.30 -12.39
C GLY A 45 5.65 8.85 -12.11
N TRP A 46 4.97 8.59 -10.98
CA TRP A 46 4.33 7.33 -10.67
C TRP A 46 2.80 7.43 -10.74
N ILE A 47 2.13 6.33 -11.01
CA ILE A 47 0.69 6.21 -10.79
C ILE A 47 0.49 5.86 -9.32
N ASN A 48 0.26 6.87 -8.46
CA ASN A 48 0.07 6.70 -7.02
C ASN A 48 -1.39 6.40 -6.72
N ILE A 49 -1.68 5.25 -6.12
CA ILE A 49 -3.05 4.74 -5.90
C ILE A 49 -3.26 4.37 -4.44
N ASP A 50 -4.37 4.86 -3.89
CA ASP A 50 -4.77 4.57 -2.53
C ASP A 50 -6.30 4.50 -2.39
N GLY A 51 -6.79 3.73 -1.41
CA GLY A 51 -8.22 3.57 -1.12
C GLY A 51 -8.77 4.54 -0.07
N SER A 52 -7.99 5.52 0.38
CA SER A 52 -8.38 6.44 1.46
C SER A 52 -9.36 7.51 1.03
N LEU A 53 -10.04 8.11 2.02
CA LEU A 53 -10.88 9.30 1.81
C LEU A 53 -10.08 10.46 1.22
N THR A 54 -8.80 10.57 1.55
CA THR A 54 -7.90 11.57 0.98
C THR A 54 -7.78 11.41 -0.54
N ALA A 55 -7.60 10.18 -1.00
CA ALA A 55 -7.53 9.89 -2.43
C ALA A 55 -8.88 10.12 -3.12
N LEU A 56 -10.00 9.81 -2.45
CA LEU A 56 -11.35 9.93 -3.01
C LEU A 56 -11.82 11.39 -3.13
N PHE A 57 -11.63 12.19 -2.08
CA PHE A 57 -12.20 13.53 -1.96
C PHE A 57 -11.17 14.66 -1.98
N GLY A 58 -9.89 14.35 -1.99
CA GLY A 58 -8.83 15.37 -2.02
C GLY A 58 -9.00 16.29 -3.22
N SER A 59 -8.98 17.60 -2.96
CA SER A 59 -9.24 18.60 -3.98
C SER A 59 -8.02 19.45 -4.29
N LYS A 60 -7.68 19.52 -5.58
CA LYS A 60 -6.66 20.46 -6.06
C LYS A 60 -7.13 21.92 -6.03
N LYS A 61 -8.44 22.17 -6.02
CA LYS A 61 -9.03 23.51 -6.11
C LYS A 61 -9.40 24.10 -4.74
N PHE A 62 -9.80 23.26 -3.79
CA PHE A 62 -10.43 23.72 -2.54
C PHE A 62 -9.65 23.25 -1.32
N SER A 63 -8.73 24.07 -0.86
CA SER A 63 -7.89 23.78 0.30
C SER A 63 -8.67 23.55 1.61
N PHE A 64 -9.86 24.16 1.75
CA PHE A 64 -10.71 23.94 2.93
C PHE A 64 -11.24 22.50 3.02
N ILE A 65 -11.52 21.85 1.86
CA ILE A 65 -11.88 20.42 1.80
C ILE A 65 -10.71 19.58 2.30
N ASN A 66 -9.50 19.87 1.83
CA ASN A 66 -8.30 19.18 2.27
C ASN A 66 -8.04 19.33 3.77
N LYS A 67 -8.32 20.53 4.35
CA LYS A 67 -8.18 20.75 5.79
C LYS A 67 -9.20 19.96 6.62
N LEU A 68 -10.42 19.80 6.11
CA LEU A 68 -11.44 18.96 6.72
C LEU A 68 -11.05 17.48 6.66
N LEU A 69 -10.65 16.98 5.49
CA LEU A 69 -10.21 15.60 5.28
C LEU A 69 -8.99 15.26 6.11
N TYR A 70 -8.01 16.15 6.21
CA TYR A 70 -6.80 16.00 7.04
C TYR A 70 -7.13 15.64 8.49
N LYS A 71 -8.16 16.29 9.06
CA LYS A 71 -8.63 15.99 10.42
C LYS A 71 -9.46 14.70 10.47
N LEU A 72 -10.38 14.51 9.51
CA LEU A 72 -11.28 13.36 9.49
C LEU A 72 -10.55 12.04 9.20
N ALA A 73 -9.56 12.05 8.31
CA ALA A 73 -8.79 10.87 7.96
C ALA A 73 -7.73 10.48 9.01
N GLY A 74 -7.53 11.30 10.06
CA GLY A 74 -6.50 11.04 11.07
C GLY A 74 -5.07 11.35 10.60
N SER A 75 -4.92 11.94 9.42
CA SER A 75 -3.60 12.26 8.85
C SER A 75 -2.82 13.27 9.70
N SER A 76 -3.51 14.02 10.57
CA SER A 76 -2.91 14.97 11.52
C SER A 76 -2.05 14.32 12.61
N GLU A 77 -2.16 13.01 12.78
CA GLU A 77 -1.35 12.24 13.74
C GLU A 77 0.05 11.95 13.19
N TYR A 78 0.20 11.95 11.87
CA TYR A 78 1.42 11.48 11.19
C TYR A 78 2.11 12.55 10.32
N TYR A 79 1.35 13.55 9.83
CA TYR A 79 1.84 14.52 8.85
C TYR A 79 1.46 15.94 9.21
N SER A 80 2.29 16.92 8.82
CA SER A 80 1.88 18.33 8.81
C SER A 80 0.82 18.58 7.73
N PHE A 81 -0.04 19.61 7.93
CA PHE A 81 -1.03 19.96 6.89
C PHE A 81 -0.36 20.42 5.59
N GLU A 82 0.81 21.01 5.66
CA GLU A 82 1.56 21.44 4.48
C GLU A 82 1.99 20.23 3.63
N THR A 83 2.58 19.21 4.24
CA THR A 83 2.96 17.95 3.58
C THR A 83 1.74 17.27 2.97
N TYR A 84 0.67 17.11 3.75
CA TYR A 84 -0.58 16.52 3.30
C TYR A 84 -1.16 17.23 2.06
N ASN A 85 -1.25 18.55 2.11
CA ASN A 85 -1.82 19.35 1.03
C ASN A 85 -0.93 19.35 -0.24
N LYS A 86 0.40 19.31 -0.07
CA LYS A 86 1.36 19.17 -1.17
C LYS A 86 1.13 17.87 -1.96
N VAL A 87 0.97 16.74 -1.28
CA VAL A 87 0.70 15.44 -1.92
C VAL A 87 -0.56 15.48 -2.77
N ILE A 88 -1.66 16.02 -2.21
CA ILE A 88 -2.93 16.12 -2.97
C ILE A 88 -2.78 17.04 -4.18
N GLN A 89 -2.08 18.16 -4.05
CA GLN A 89 -1.99 19.15 -5.11
C GLN A 89 -1.00 18.79 -6.20
N LYS A 90 0.12 18.18 -5.86
CA LYS A 90 1.27 18.03 -6.77
C LYS A 90 1.53 16.58 -7.20
N ASP A 91 1.36 15.61 -6.30
CA ASP A 91 1.94 14.28 -6.49
C ASP A 91 0.96 13.27 -7.10
N GLY A 92 -0.23 13.73 -7.49
CA GLY A 92 -1.13 12.96 -8.38
C GLY A 92 -1.79 11.74 -7.73
N LEU A 93 -2.08 11.79 -6.41
CA LEU A 93 -2.80 10.73 -5.69
C LEU A 93 -4.15 10.41 -6.37
N LYS A 94 -4.40 9.13 -6.61
CA LYS A 94 -5.59 8.60 -7.29
C LYS A 94 -6.33 7.63 -6.38
N PHE A 95 -7.65 7.68 -6.42
CA PHE A 95 -8.49 6.77 -5.67
C PHE A 95 -8.74 5.45 -6.40
N TYR A 96 -8.49 4.34 -5.72
CA TYR A 96 -9.02 3.03 -6.08
C TYR A 96 -9.01 2.08 -4.89
N ASN A 97 -10.07 1.29 -4.73
CA ASN A 97 -10.13 0.25 -3.72
C ASN A 97 -9.42 -1.01 -4.24
N LEU A 98 -8.20 -1.23 -3.79
CA LEU A 98 -7.29 -2.27 -4.29
C LEU A 98 -7.76 -3.72 -3.98
N ILE A 99 -8.72 -3.93 -3.08
CA ILE A 99 -9.39 -5.25 -2.94
C ILE A 99 -10.24 -5.61 -4.16
N LYS A 100 -10.50 -4.68 -5.05
CA LYS A 100 -11.23 -4.89 -6.33
C LYS A 100 -10.28 -5.10 -7.52
N GLY A 101 -8.98 -5.14 -7.27
CA GLY A 101 -7.94 -5.35 -8.27
C GLY A 101 -6.99 -4.16 -8.45
N VAL A 102 -6.09 -4.25 -9.41
CA VAL A 102 -5.13 -3.19 -9.75
C VAL A 102 -5.64 -2.40 -10.97
N PRO A 103 -5.87 -1.07 -10.84
CA PRO A 103 -6.57 -0.29 -11.86
C PRO A 103 -5.66 0.19 -13.00
N VAL A 104 -4.86 -0.72 -13.55
CA VAL A 104 -4.10 -0.53 -14.78
C VAL A 104 -4.36 -1.68 -15.75
N LYS A 105 -4.02 -1.52 -17.03
CA LYS A 105 -4.20 -2.59 -18.01
C LYS A 105 -3.28 -3.77 -17.72
N SER A 106 -3.64 -4.96 -18.20
CA SER A 106 -2.75 -6.11 -18.21
C SER A 106 -1.48 -5.79 -19.00
N ASP A 107 -0.35 -6.33 -18.57
CA ASP A 107 0.95 -6.21 -19.23
C ASP A 107 1.34 -4.75 -19.57
N SER A 108 1.06 -3.81 -18.65
CA SER A 108 1.28 -2.39 -18.89
C SER A 108 2.26 -1.72 -17.92
N ALA A 109 2.48 -2.27 -16.73
CA ALA A 109 3.40 -1.71 -15.75
C ALA A 109 4.79 -2.33 -15.89
N ASP A 110 5.82 -1.49 -15.88
CA ASP A 110 7.22 -1.92 -15.81
C ASP A 110 7.63 -2.20 -14.36
N VAL A 111 7.11 -1.41 -13.42
CA VAL A 111 7.39 -1.52 -11.99
C VAL A 111 6.10 -1.37 -11.19
N ILE A 112 5.89 -2.24 -10.21
CA ILE A 112 4.88 -2.09 -9.17
C ILE A 112 5.58 -2.07 -7.82
N TYR A 113 5.26 -1.07 -7.00
CA TYR A 113 5.68 -0.94 -5.61
C TYR A 113 4.47 -1.01 -4.69
N CYS A 114 4.61 -1.72 -3.56
CA CYS A 114 3.59 -1.82 -2.52
C CYS A 114 4.27 -1.94 -1.16
N SER A 115 3.99 -1.01 -0.26
CA SER A 115 4.59 -0.99 1.08
C SER A 115 3.52 -0.84 2.14
N HIS A 116 3.57 -1.71 3.15
CA HIS A 116 2.68 -1.70 4.31
C HIS A 116 1.19 -1.59 3.93
N PHE A 117 0.79 -2.40 2.96
CA PHE A 117 -0.58 -2.53 2.48
C PHE A 117 -1.06 -3.98 2.49
N LEU A 118 -0.21 -4.93 2.09
CA LEU A 118 -0.59 -6.33 1.90
C LEU A 118 -1.06 -6.99 3.21
N GLU A 119 -0.47 -6.63 4.34
CA GLU A 119 -0.82 -7.11 5.68
C GLU A 119 -2.22 -6.66 6.14
N HIS A 120 -2.74 -5.58 5.57
CA HIS A 120 -4.10 -5.10 5.86
C HIS A 120 -5.18 -5.85 5.09
N LEU A 121 -4.80 -6.72 4.17
CA LEU A 121 -5.70 -7.60 3.44
C LEU A 121 -5.85 -8.94 4.16
N ASN A 122 -7.05 -9.54 4.13
CA ASN A 122 -7.18 -10.93 4.54
C ASN A 122 -6.48 -11.85 3.52
N ARG A 123 -6.31 -13.12 3.88
CA ARG A 123 -5.57 -14.10 3.08
C ARG A 123 -6.03 -14.17 1.61
N ASN A 124 -7.33 -14.16 1.38
CA ASN A 124 -7.88 -14.31 0.03
C ASN A 124 -7.73 -13.03 -0.79
N ASP A 125 -8.01 -11.87 -0.18
CA ASP A 125 -7.84 -10.57 -0.83
C ASP A 125 -6.36 -10.28 -1.11
N GLY A 126 -5.46 -10.68 -0.20
CA GLY A 126 -4.01 -10.55 -0.40
C GLY A 126 -3.51 -11.39 -1.58
N ARG A 127 -3.98 -12.64 -1.69
CA ARG A 127 -3.66 -13.49 -2.84
C ARG A 127 -4.20 -12.88 -4.14
N PHE A 128 -5.45 -12.47 -4.18
CA PHE A 128 -6.05 -11.82 -5.34
C PHE A 128 -5.30 -10.54 -5.74
N PHE A 129 -4.89 -9.72 -4.76
CA PHE A 129 -4.09 -8.54 -5.01
C PHE A 129 -2.75 -8.87 -5.69
N LEU A 130 -2.05 -9.92 -5.25
CA LEU A 130 -0.81 -10.37 -5.87
C LEU A 130 -1.03 -10.93 -7.29
N GLU A 131 -2.14 -11.65 -7.53
CA GLU A 131 -2.56 -12.09 -8.88
C GLU A 131 -2.79 -10.89 -9.80
N GLU A 132 -3.41 -9.84 -9.30
CA GLU A 132 -3.65 -8.60 -10.04
C GLU A 132 -2.35 -7.80 -10.31
N CYS A 133 -1.39 -7.83 -9.38
CA CYS A 133 -0.05 -7.30 -9.62
C CYS A 133 0.64 -8.08 -10.77
N PHE A 134 0.58 -9.41 -10.73
CA PHE A 134 1.11 -10.25 -11.81
C PHE A 134 0.44 -9.95 -13.16
N ARG A 135 -0.88 -9.84 -13.19
CA ARG A 135 -1.63 -9.45 -14.40
C ARG A 135 -1.17 -8.11 -14.96
N ALA A 136 -1.00 -7.13 -14.10
CA ALA A 136 -0.70 -5.75 -14.48
C ALA A 136 0.73 -5.55 -14.98
N LEU A 137 1.69 -6.31 -14.46
CA LEU A 137 3.09 -6.24 -14.87
C LEU A 137 3.31 -6.76 -16.30
N LYS A 138 4.20 -6.11 -17.02
CA LYS A 138 4.78 -6.62 -18.27
C LYS A 138 5.65 -7.84 -17.99
N LYS A 139 5.92 -8.66 -18.99
CA LYS A 139 6.94 -9.71 -18.90
C LYS A 139 8.29 -9.08 -18.56
N GLY A 140 8.96 -9.61 -17.54
CA GLY A 140 10.19 -9.04 -16.98
C GLY A 140 9.98 -7.82 -16.08
N GLY A 141 8.75 -7.37 -15.87
CA GLY A 141 8.41 -6.26 -14.96
C GLY A 141 8.67 -6.62 -13.50
N LEU A 142 9.00 -5.63 -12.70
CA LEU A 142 9.44 -5.75 -11.32
C LEU A 142 8.30 -5.48 -10.34
N LEU A 143 8.11 -6.38 -9.38
CA LEU A 143 7.29 -6.14 -8.18
C LEU A 143 8.21 -5.99 -6.97
N ARG A 144 8.06 -4.88 -6.22
CA ARG A 144 8.64 -4.71 -4.89
C ARG A 144 7.56 -4.63 -3.84
N ILE A 145 7.69 -5.45 -2.80
CA ILE A 145 6.78 -5.50 -1.64
C ILE A 145 7.58 -5.22 -0.37
N ALA A 146 7.06 -4.35 0.49
CA ALA A 146 7.50 -4.21 1.87
C ALA A 146 6.33 -4.53 2.81
N VAL A 147 6.57 -5.39 3.80
CA VAL A 147 5.60 -5.79 4.84
C VAL A 147 6.32 -5.97 6.17
N PRO A 148 5.62 -5.90 7.32
CA PRO A 148 6.21 -6.32 8.60
C PRO A 148 6.76 -7.75 8.51
N ASP A 149 7.98 -7.95 9.04
CA ASP A 149 8.63 -9.27 9.02
C ASP A 149 8.18 -10.11 10.19
N LEU A 150 7.47 -11.20 9.92
CA LEU A 150 6.99 -12.13 10.94
C LEU A 150 8.15 -12.80 11.71
N ASP A 151 9.27 -13.08 11.03
CA ASP A 151 10.44 -13.68 11.68
C ASP A 151 11.08 -12.68 12.66
N PHE A 152 11.10 -11.39 12.33
CA PHE A 152 11.52 -10.34 13.25
C PHE A 152 10.60 -10.25 14.48
N ALA A 153 9.28 -10.36 14.28
CA ALA A 153 8.33 -10.36 15.39
C ALA A 153 8.55 -11.55 16.34
N PHE A 154 8.84 -12.74 15.83
CA PHE A 154 9.22 -13.88 16.66
C PHE A 154 10.55 -13.67 17.41
N ALA A 155 11.53 -13.08 16.79
CA ALA A 155 12.79 -12.72 17.46
C ALA A 155 12.56 -11.70 18.60
N MET A 156 11.59 -10.78 18.47
CA MET A 156 11.17 -9.89 19.57
C MET A 156 10.56 -10.69 20.73
N TYR A 157 9.72 -11.66 20.44
CA TYR A 157 9.14 -12.55 21.46
C TYR A 157 10.23 -13.28 22.25
N GLU A 158 11.22 -13.84 21.56
CA GLU A 158 12.34 -14.57 22.21
C GLU A 158 13.20 -13.66 23.12
N ARG A 159 13.26 -12.36 22.81
CA ARG A 159 13.91 -11.34 23.66
C ARG A 159 13.06 -10.84 24.80
N GLY A 160 11.79 -11.33 24.92
CA GLY A 160 10.85 -10.86 25.94
C GLY A 160 10.15 -9.53 25.62
N GLU A 161 10.28 -9.01 24.40
CA GLU A 161 9.68 -7.76 23.92
C GLU A 161 8.23 -7.96 23.45
N VAL A 162 7.41 -8.63 24.29
CA VAL A 162 6.07 -9.14 23.90
C VAL A 162 5.11 -8.03 23.50
N GLU A 163 5.09 -6.92 24.25
CA GLU A 163 4.19 -5.78 23.96
C GLU A 163 4.50 -5.15 22.59
N ALA A 164 5.77 -4.94 22.28
CA ALA A 164 6.20 -4.40 21.00
C ALA A 164 5.90 -5.38 19.84
N MET A 165 6.13 -6.68 20.06
CA MET A 165 5.74 -7.72 19.10
C MET A 165 4.24 -7.70 18.81
N LEU A 166 3.38 -7.62 19.84
CA LEU A 166 1.93 -7.50 19.64
C LEU A 166 1.54 -6.27 18.85
N GLY A 167 2.27 -5.16 19.01
CA GLY A 167 2.12 -3.97 18.17
C GLY A 167 2.38 -4.24 16.68
N LEU A 168 3.36 -5.07 16.33
CA LEU A 168 3.59 -5.49 14.94
C LEU A 168 2.47 -6.42 14.40
N PHE A 169 1.92 -7.29 15.24
CA PHE A 169 0.85 -8.21 14.83
C PHE A 169 -0.47 -7.49 14.58
N PHE A 170 -0.84 -6.56 15.43
CA PHE A 170 -2.18 -5.97 15.41
C PHE A 170 -2.18 -4.52 14.93
N TYR A 171 -1.06 -3.82 15.07
CA TYR A 171 -0.85 -2.39 14.77
C TYR A 171 -1.81 -1.44 15.50
N THR A 172 -3.06 -1.81 15.69
CA THR A 172 -4.10 -1.04 16.37
C THR A 172 -4.97 -1.93 17.22
N SER A 173 -5.43 -1.42 18.35
CA SER A 173 -6.40 -2.08 19.23
C SER A 173 -7.84 -2.10 18.69
N ASP A 174 -8.10 -1.46 17.56
CA ASP A 174 -9.43 -1.35 16.96
C ASP A 174 -9.64 -2.42 15.88
N ASP A 175 -10.39 -3.47 16.19
CA ASP A 175 -10.74 -4.58 15.28
C ASP A 175 -11.45 -4.14 13.97
N TYR A 176 -12.00 -2.93 13.95
CA TYR A 176 -12.71 -2.37 12.80
C TYR A 176 -11.88 -1.36 12.00
N SER A 177 -10.60 -1.22 12.31
CA SER A 177 -9.72 -0.30 11.59
C SER A 177 -9.32 -0.87 10.23
N PHE A 178 -9.35 -0.03 9.19
CA PHE A 178 -8.75 -0.36 7.89
C PHE A 178 -7.23 -0.54 8.00
N THR A 179 -6.64 -0.07 9.10
CA THR A 179 -5.21 -0.14 9.40
C THR A 179 -4.82 -1.37 10.23
N ALA A 180 -5.78 -2.18 10.69
CA ALA A 180 -5.46 -3.41 11.43
C ALA A 180 -4.73 -4.42 10.52
N HIS A 181 -3.68 -5.05 11.03
CA HIS A 181 -3.03 -6.17 10.35
C HIS A 181 -3.93 -7.39 10.43
N LYS A 182 -4.25 -7.98 9.30
CA LYS A 182 -5.14 -9.14 9.16
C LYS A 182 -4.39 -10.41 8.78
N HIS A 183 -3.20 -10.24 8.20
CA HIS A 183 -2.38 -11.36 7.77
C HIS A 183 -0.90 -10.96 7.81
N ASN A 184 -0.07 -11.82 8.39
CA ASN A 184 1.35 -11.56 8.54
C ASN A 184 2.15 -12.50 7.64
N TYR A 185 3.32 -12.05 7.20
CA TYR A 185 4.17 -12.73 6.25
C TYR A 185 5.59 -12.86 6.79
N ASN A 186 6.21 -14.02 6.54
CA ASN A 186 7.67 -14.14 6.50
C ASN A 186 8.12 -14.41 5.06
N PHE A 187 9.44 -14.39 4.85
CA PHE A 187 9.98 -14.54 3.51
C PHE A 187 9.61 -15.86 2.85
N THR A 188 9.76 -16.98 3.56
CA THR A 188 9.47 -18.31 3.01
C THR A 188 8.02 -18.44 2.55
N TYR A 189 7.08 -17.95 3.36
CA TYR A 189 5.66 -18.00 3.04
C TYR A 189 5.30 -17.08 1.89
N LEU A 190 5.76 -15.81 1.90
CA LEU A 190 5.48 -14.86 0.81
C LEU A 190 6.11 -15.33 -0.51
N LYS A 191 7.35 -15.83 -0.46
CA LYS A 191 8.03 -16.42 -1.61
C LYS A 191 7.22 -17.56 -2.23
N SER A 192 6.73 -18.49 -1.41
CA SER A 192 5.89 -19.60 -1.87
C SER A 192 4.63 -19.11 -2.59
N ILE A 193 3.97 -18.07 -2.08
CA ILE A 193 2.78 -17.49 -2.74
C ILE A 193 3.17 -16.90 -4.10
N LEU A 194 4.23 -16.09 -4.14
CA LEU A 194 4.67 -15.40 -5.36
C LEU A 194 5.09 -16.40 -6.45
N GLU A 195 5.89 -17.42 -6.10
CA GLU A 195 6.31 -18.47 -7.04
C GLU A 195 5.12 -19.28 -7.58
N ASN A 196 4.13 -19.60 -6.73
CA ASN A 196 2.91 -20.27 -7.14
C ASN A 196 2.03 -19.43 -8.09
N LEU A 197 2.19 -18.10 -8.08
CA LEU A 197 1.52 -17.17 -9.01
C LEU A 197 2.29 -16.99 -10.33
N GLY A 198 3.49 -17.54 -10.42
CA GLY A 198 4.33 -17.46 -11.62
C GLY A 198 5.43 -16.40 -11.56
N PHE A 199 5.60 -15.69 -10.43
CA PHE A 199 6.74 -14.80 -10.25
C PHE A 199 8.04 -15.59 -10.16
N ILE A 200 9.09 -15.04 -10.74
CA ILE A 200 10.45 -15.59 -10.74
C ILE A 200 11.42 -14.65 -10.02
N SER A 201 12.63 -15.15 -9.72
CA SER A 201 13.69 -14.36 -9.07
C SER A 201 13.22 -13.70 -7.77
N VAL A 202 12.46 -14.44 -6.94
CA VAL A 202 11.95 -13.93 -5.66
C VAL A 202 13.08 -13.86 -4.64
N VAL A 203 13.49 -12.65 -4.25
CA VAL A 203 14.61 -12.39 -3.34
C VAL A 203 14.22 -11.49 -2.18
N LYS A 204 14.75 -11.77 -0.98
CA LYS A 204 14.70 -10.86 0.17
C LYS A 204 15.86 -9.90 0.08
N LEU A 205 15.60 -8.63 0.29
CA LEU A 205 16.57 -7.54 0.19
C LEU A 205 16.61 -6.73 1.49
N SER A 206 17.67 -5.96 1.64
CA SER A 206 17.78 -4.99 2.73
C SER A 206 17.01 -3.71 2.40
N TYR A 207 16.78 -2.90 3.44
CA TYR A 207 16.23 -1.56 3.33
C TYR A 207 16.99 -0.73 2.30
N GLN A 208 16.26 -0.10 1.38
CA GLN A 208 16.80 0.73 0.29
C GLN A 208 17.83 0.03 -0.63
N HIS A 209 17.80 -1.31 -0.72
CA HIS A 209 18.59 -2.08 -1.67
C HIS A 209 17.66 -2.81 -2.64
N GLY A 210 17.99 -2.83 -3.92
CA GLY A 210 17.24 -3.51 -4.97
C GLY A 210 17.25 -2.78 -6.31
N GLU A 211 16.45 -3.30 -7.26
CA GLU A 211 16.32 -2.74 -8.61
C GLU A 211 15.16 -1.72 -8.73
N CYS A 212 14.25 -1.68 -7.75
CA CYS A 212 13.09 -0.79 -7.80
C CYS A 212 13.52 0.68 -7.73
N PRO A 213 13.15 1.53 -8.68
CA PRO A 213 13.51 2.94 -8.65
C PRO A 213 12.79 3.69 -7.52
N GLY A 214 13.46 4.67 -6.91
CA GLY A 214 12.90 5.54 -5.87
C GLY A 214 12.78 4.91 -4.49
N ILE A 215 13.44 3.77 -4.24
CA ILE A 215 13.42 3.07 -2.94
C ILE A 215 14.05 3.90 -1.81
N ASP A 216 14.92 4.83 -2.13
CA ASP A 216 15.49 5.82 -1.21
C ASP A 216 14.42 6.72 -0.57
N TYR A 217 13.30 6.90 -1.24
CA TYR A 217 12.14 7.64 -0.75
C TYR A 217 10.96 6.72 -0.36
N LEU A 218 10.72 5.66 -1.12
CA LEU A 218 9.53 4.80 -0.97
C LEU A 218 9.66 3.82 0.19
N ASP A 219 10.87 3.24 0.41
CA ASP A 219 11.07 2.34 1.54
C ASP A 219 11.03 3.11 2.86
N VAL A 220 10.27 2.58 3.80
CA VAL A 220 10.12 3.10 5.16
C VAL A 220 10.30 1.96 6.16
N TYR A 221 10.56 2.28 7.43
CA TYR A 221 10.66 1.30 8.52
C TYR A 221 11.81 0.28 8.34
N PRO A 222 13.07 0.73 8.44
CA PRO A 222 14.26 -0.09 8.17
C PRO A 222 14.39 -1.33 9.08
N ASP A 223 13.89 -1.25 10.31
CA ASP A 223 14.22 -2.22 11.35
C ASP A 223 13.32 -3.46 11.37
N HIS A 224 12.04 -3.32 11.03
CA HIS A 224 11.04 -4.38 11.20
C HIS A 224 10.31 -4.77 9.92
N SER A 225 10.73 -4.23 8.78
CA SER A 225 10.14 -4.56 7.49
C SER A 225 10.97 -5.57 6.72
N MET A 226 10.27 -6.47 6.07
CA MET A 226 10.83 -7.37 5.06
C MET A 226 10.60 -6.75 3.68
N TYR A 227 11.67 -6.63 2.91
CA TYR A 227 11.64 -6.16 1.52
C TYR A 227 11.85 -7.32 0.57
N VAL A 228 10.94 -7.48 -0.38
CA VAL A 228 10.99 -8.56 -1.37
C VAL A 228 10.85 -7.99 -2.77
N GLU A 229 11.75 -8.40 -3.67
CA GLU A 229 11.60 -8.16 -5.10
C GLU A 229 11.41 -9.46 -5.86
N CYS A 230 10.62 -9.40 -6.94
CA CYS A 230 10.42 -10.50 -7.87
C CYS A 230 10.06 -9.98 -9.26
N LYS A 231 10.18 -10.84 -10.30
CA LYS A 231 9.88 -10.50 -11.70
C LYS A 231 8.77 -11.38 -12.25
N LYS A 232 7.96 -10.80 -13.16
CA LYS A 232 7.00 -11.56 -13.95
C LYS A 232 7.66 -12.32 -15.09
#